data_8d6fa307e34a2d3da27e2ba7138caaeb
#
_entry.id   8d6fa307e34a2d3da27e2ba7138caaeb
#
_cell.length_a   1.000
_cell.length_b   1.000
_cell.length_c   1.000
_cell.angle_alpha   90.00
_cell.angle_beta   90.00
_cell.angle_gamma   90.00
#
_symmetry.space_group_name_H-M   'P 1'
#
loop_
_entity.id
_entity.type
_entity.pdbx_description
1 polymer ?
#
loop_
_entity_poly.entity_id
_entity_poly.type
_entity_poly.pdbx_seq_one_letter_code
_entity_poly.pdbx_strand_id
1 'polypeptide(L)'
;MKKILILTACIGALCAAAPSFGTDLAGQPVKVKAAPLPVAAPIIDWSGYYMGANGGWGTSHNCWDFNGITSEGCHNSTGGTVGGQIGYRWQIFNMVYGLEGQGNWADFRGSNVSTAFPTDTVGTTTDALGLLTGHIGYAFNAVLLYGKGGAAVTSNTYYVNSVATGTELGKNNDVRWGGVLGAGAEVSLTPNWSAGVEYNHLFMQRSNISFPAALGADRAHQDVDLITARLNYKFGWPFAR
;
A
#
# COMPACT_ATOMS: atom_id res chain seq x y z
N MET A 1 11.36 27.50 -0.08
CA MET A 1 11.59 27.04 -1.49
C MET A 1 11.86 25.56 -1.44
N LYS A 2 10.82 24.76 -1.62
CA LYS A 2 10.87 23.28 -1.54
C LYS A 2 11.24 22.73 -2.92
N LYS A 3 12.34 22.02 -3.01
CA LYS A 3 12.78 21.35 -4.23
C LYS A 3 11.97 20.06 -4.39
N ILE A 4 11.10 20.01 -5.39
CA ILE A 4 10.39 18.81 -5.82
C ILE A 4 11.38 17.96 -6.63
N LEU A 5 11.74 16.80 -6.10
CA LEU A 5 12.55 15.83 -6.82
C LEU A 5 11.60 14.98 -7.69
N ILE A 6 11.60 15.27 -8.98
CA ILE A 6 10.85 14.49 -9.97
C ILE A 6 11.69 13.25 -10.28
N LEU A 7 11.21 12.08 -9.87
CA LEU A 7 11.80 10.80 -10.24
C LEU A 7 11.32 10.43 -11.65
N THR A 8 12.16 10.70 -12.66
CA THR A 8 11.91 10.34 -14.05
C THR A 8 12.31 8.89 -14.26
N ALA A 9 11.33 7.99 -14.31
CA ALA A 9 11.56 6.59 -14.69
C ALA A 9 11.72 6.51 -16.22
N CYS A 10 12.90 6.14 -16.67
CA CYS A 10 13.20 5.85 -18.08
C CYS A 10 12.51 4.56 -18.52
N ILE A 11 11.49 4.66 -19.34
CA ILE A 11 10.98 3.57 -20.18
C ILE A 11 11.53 3.85 -21.59
N GLY A 12 12.57 3.16 -21.98
CA GLY A 12 13.15 3.28 -23.30
C GLY A 12 13.78 1.97 -23.76
N ALA A 13 13.06 1.19 -24.55
CA ALA A 13 13.65 0.24 -25.49
C ALA A 13 12.63 -0.08 -26.59
N LEU A 14 12.52 0.80 -27.57
CA LEU A 14 11.97 0.44 -28.89
C LEU A 14 13.10 -0.17 -29.72
N CYS A 15 13.06 -1.49 -29.92
CA CYS A 15 13.84 -2.11 -31.00
C CYS A 15 13.11 -1.94 -32.33
N ALA A 16 13.60 -1.05 -33.17
CA ALA A 16 13.18 -0.95 -34.56
C ALA A 16 13.84 -2.07 -35.36
N ALA A 17 13.04 -3.02 -35.85
CA ALA A 17 13.48 -4.01 -36.84
C ALA A 17 13.31 -3.41 -38.23
N ALA A 18 14.42 -3.24 -38.96
CA ALA A 18 14.43 -2.84 -40.35
C ALA A 18 14.11 -4.04 -41.25
N PRO A 19 13.30 -3.90 -42.31
CA PRO A 19 13.09 -4.97 -43.28
C PRO A 19 14.31 -5.07 -44.23
N SER A 20 14.96 -6.23 -44.26
CA SER A 20 15.94 -6.55 -45.28
C SER A 20 15.26 -7.15 -46.51
N PHE A 21 15.37 -6.47 -47.65
CA PHE A 21 14.97 -7.01 -48.95
C PHE A 21 16.06 -7.96 -49.45
N GLY A 22 15.74 -9.24 -49.46
CA GLY A 22 16.60 -10.25 -50.09
C GLY A 22 16.14 -10.50 -51.51
N THR A 23 17.09 -10.43 -52.46
CA THR A 23 16.92 -10.65 -53.90
C THR A 23 16.67 -12.12 -54.23
N ASP A 24 15.75 -12.32 -55.17
CA ASP A 24 15.34 -13.56 -55.80
C ASP A 24 16.52 -14.40 -56.33
N LEU A 25 16.57 -15.66 -55.94
CA LEU A 25 17.26 -16.73 -56.62
C LEU A 25 16.31 -17.91 -56.79
N ALA A 26 15.79 -18.08 -58.01
CA ALA A 26 14.99 -19.23 -58.38
C ALA A 26 15.78 -20.55 -58.15
N GLY A 27 15.29 -21.41 -57.28
CA GLY A 27 15.88 -22.73 -57.12
C GLY A 27 15.23 -23.54 -56.01
N GLN A 28 14.38 -24.47 -56.40
CA GLN A 28 13.83 -25.63 -55.67
C GLN A 28 12.82 -25.34 -54.55
N PRO A 29 11.72 -26.08 -54.48
CA PRO A 29 10.78 -25.95 -53.38
C PRO A 29 11.42 -26.44 -52.08
N VAL A 30 11.95 -25.52 -51.32
CA VAL A 30 12.35 -25.77 -49.94
C VAL A 30 11.06 -26.12 -49.19
N LYS A 31 10.98 -27.32 -48.65
CA LYS A 31 9.96 -27.69 -47.69
C LYS A 31 10.13 -26.79 -46.48
N VAL A 32 9.50 -25.60 -46.50
CA VAL A 32 9.46 -24.70 -45.35
C VAL A 32 8.73 -25.50 -44.27
N LYS A 33 9.48 -25.95 -43.26
CA LYS A 33 8.92 -26.48 -42.04
C LYS A 33 8.05 -25.34 -41.49
N ALA A 34 6.70 -25.57 -41.49
CA ALA A 34 5.76 -24.57 -40.99
C ALA A 34 6.27 -24.04 -39.65
N ALA A 35 6.43 -22.73 -39.56
CA ALA A 35 6.80 -22.11 -38.29
C ALA A 35 5.75 -22.56 -37.24
N PRO A 36 6.17 -23.00 -36.06
CA PRO A 36 5.21 -23.36 -35.03
C PRO A 36 4.26 -22.17 -34.85
N LEU A 37 2.96 -22.44 -34.95
CA LEU A 37 1.93 -21.44 -34.69
C LEU A 37 2.26 -20.81 -33.33
N PRO A 38 2.20 -19.48 -33.18
CA PRO A 38 2.41 -18.85 -31.90
C PRO A 38 1.41 -19.46 -30.92
N VAL A 39 1.91 -20.16 -29.92
CA VAL A 39 1.09 -20.68 -28.84
C VAL A 39 0.47 -19.45 -28.20
N ALA A 40 -0.84 -19.29 -28.31
CA ALA A 40 -1.56 -18.19 -27.66
C ALA A 40 -1.16 -18.23 -26.18
N ALA A 41 -0.59 -17.14 -25.71
CA ALA A 41 -0.22 -17.02 -24.29
C ALA A 41 -1.48 -17.32 -23.46
N PRO A 42 -1.41 -18.20 -22.45
CA PRO A 42 -2.58 -18.55 -21.67
C PRO A 42 -3.18 -17.27 -21.07
N ILE A 43 -4.47 -17.05 -21.31
CA ILE A 43 -5.21 -15.95 -20.71
C ILE A 43 -5.24 -16.23 -19.21
N ILE A 44 -4.64 -15.35 -18.42
CA ILE A 44 -4.60 -15.50 -16.98
C ILE A 44 -5.94 -15.02 -16.42
N ASP A 45 -6.63 -15.94 -15.76
CA ASP A 45 -7.84 -15.64 -14.99
C ASP A 45 -7.45 -15.19 -13.59
N TRP A 46 -7.83 -13.96 -13.22
CA TRP A 46 -7.61 -13.38 -11.90
C TRP A 46 -8.72 -13.69 -10.91
N SER A 47 -9.82 -14.35 -11.34
CA SER A 47 -10.94 -14.67 -10.47
C SER A 47 -10.58 -15.71 -9.42
N GLY A 48 -11.19 -15.60 -8.25
CA GLY A 48 -11.10 -16.58 -7.18
C GLY A 48 -10.71 -16.00 -5.83
N TYR A 49 -10.72 -16.85 -4.82
CA TYR A 49 -10.18 -16.54 -3.50
C TYR A 49 -8.66 -16.47 -3.55
N TYR A 50 -8.10 -15.54 -2.84
CA TYR A 50 -6.66 -15.46 -2.64
C TYR A 50 -6.35 -15.11 -1.20
N MET A 51 -5.19 -15.53 -0.76
CA MET A 51 -4.55 -15.08 0.48
C MET A 51 -3.10 -14.76 0.20
N GLY A 52 -2.52 -13.89 1.01
CA GLY A 52 -1.14 -13.50 0.80
C GLY A 52 -0.52 -12.87 2.02
N ALA A 53 0.76 -12.61 1.88
CA ALA A 53 1.56 -11.83 2.81
C ALA A 53 1.99 -10.53 2.14
N ASN A 54 2.18 -9.50 2.96
CA ASN A 54 2.73 -8.23 2.52
C ASN A 54 3.74 -7.70 3.53
N GLY A 55 4.62 -6.85 3.06
CA GLY A 55 5.56 -6.14 3.91
C GLY A 55 6.04 -4.89 3.21
N GLY A 56 6.39 -3.88 3.98
CA GLY A 56 6.75 -2.61 3.40
C GLY A 56 7.15 -1.56 4.42
N TRP A 57 6.99 -0.32 4.02
CA TRP A 57 7.35 0.84 4.81
C TRP A 57 6.21 1.85 4.81
N GLY A 58 6.01 2.52 5.95
CA GLY A 58 5.00 3.56 6.09
C GLY A 58 5.52 4.80 6.77
N THR A 59 4.82 5.89 6.50
CA THR A 59 5.03 7.18 7.13
C THR A 59 3.69 7.70 7.61
N SER A 60 3.59 8.02 8.88
CA SER A 60 2.44 8.69 9.48
C SER A 60 2.77 10.14 9.77
N HIS A 61 1.98 11.05 9.23
CA HIS A 61 2.09 12.48 9.52
C HIS A 61 1.11 12.85 10.62
N ASN A 62 1.64 13.24 11.77
CA ASN A 62 0.86 13.56 12.98
C ASN A 62 0.99 15.04 13.31
N CYS A 63 -0.13 15.75 13.38
CA CYS A 63 -0.21 17.12 13.85
C CYS A 63 -1.08 17.21 15.11
N TRP A 64 -0.60 17.93 16.11
CA TRP A 64 -1.24 18.05 17.41
C TRP A 64 -1.62 19.51 17.68
N ASP A 65 -2.83 19.69 18.21
CA ASP A 65 -3.37 21.00 18.62
C ASP A 65 -3.89 20.91 20.04
N PHE A 66 -3.29 21.65 20.95
CA PHE A 66 -3.74 21.77 22.35
C PHE A 66 -5.09 22.49 22.41
N ASN A 67 -6.09 21.84 22.99
CA ASN A 67 -7.48 22.33 23.06
C ASN A 67 -8.06 22.79 21.71
N GLY A 68 -7.45 22.37 20.58
CA GLY A 68 -7.87 22.77 19.23
C GLY A 68 -7.59 24.24 18.88
N ILE A 69 -6.71 24.94 19.62
CA ILE A 69 -6.42 26.36 19.45
C ILE A 69 -4.92 26.61 19.26
N THR A 70 -4.07 25.92 20.02
CA THR A 70 -2.60 26.15 19.99
C THR A 70 -1.92 24.93 19.37
N SER A 71 -1.19 25.14 18.27
CA SER A 71 -0.43 24.06 17.63
C SER A 71 0.74 23.62 18.50
N GLU A 72 0.81 22.34 18.81
CA GLU A 72 1.95 21.70 19.49
C GLU A 72 3.04 21.23 18.52
N GLY A 73 2.78 21.37 17.22
CA GLY A 73 3.68 20.98 16.15
C GLY A 73 3.25 19.70 15.43
N CYS A 74 3.98 19.43 14.35
CA CYS A 74 3.78 18.22 13.53
C CYS A 74 5.06 17.40 13.53
N HIS A 75 4.91 16.08 13.55
CA HIS A 75 6.04 15.16 13.39
C HIS A 75 5.66 13.98 12.51
N ASN A 76 6.65 13.38 11.90
CA ASN A 76 6.50 12.17 11.12
C ASN A 76 6.93 10.97 11.94
N SER A 77 6.07 9.95 11.99
CA SER A 77 6.41 8.62 12.50
C SER A 77 6.64 7.71 11.31
N THR A 78 7.78 7.06 11.25
CA THR A 78 8.13 6.17 10.14
C THR A 78 8.53 4.80 10.64
N GLY A 79 8.32 3.77 9.83
CA GLY A 79 8.74 2.43 10.21
C GLY A 79 8.32 1.36 9.23
N GLY A 80 8.71 0.13 9.56
CA GLY A 80 8.36 -1.06 8.81
C GLY A 80 6.96 -1.58 9.14
N THR A 81 6.39 -2.31 8.20
CA THR A 81 5.11 -3.02 8.39
C THR A 81 5.19 -4.40 7.74
N VAL A 82 4.53 -5.37 8.36
CA VAL A 82 4.38 -6.72 7.84
C VAL A 82 2.99 -7.23 8.18
N GLY A 83 2.39 -7.98 7.27
CA GLY A 83 1.04 -8.46 7.48
C GLY A 83 0.58 -9.46 6.45
N GLY A 84 -0.73 -9.66 6.44
CA GLY A 84 -1.39 -10.55 5.49
C GLY A 84 -2.68 -9.95 4.94
N GLN A 85 -3.11 -10.50 3.82
CA GLN A 85 -4.35 -10.15 3.16
C GLN A 85 -5.10 -11.40 2.72
N ILE A 86 -6.41 -11.27 2.68
CA ILE A 86 -7.32 -12.26 2.12
C ILE A 86 -8.39 -11.54 1.31
N GLY A 87 -8.76 -12.08 0.17
CA GLY A 87 -9.76 -11.46 -0.67
C GLY A 87 -10.39 -12.41 -1.67
N TYR A 88 -11.33 -11.85 -2.41
CA TYR A 88 -11.97 -12.50 -3.54
C TYR A 88 -12.01 -11.55 -4.73
N ARG A 89 -11.72 -12.07 -5.92
CA ARG A 89 -11.74 -11.32 -7.19
C ARG A 89 -12.72 -11.93 -8.16
N TRP A 90 -13.36 -11.07 -8.95
CA TRP A 90 -14.20 -11.41 -10.10
C TRP A 90 -13.59 -10.76 -11.33
N GLN A 91 -13.36 -11.53 -12.36
CA GLN A 91 -12.92 -11.00 -13.65
C GLN A 91 -14.05 -11.11 -14.67
N ILE A 92 -14.34 -10.01 -15.34
CA ILE A 92 -15.28 -9.90 -16.46
C ILE A 92 -14.51 -9.28 -17.61
N PHE A 93 -14.18 -10.08 -18.62
CA PHE A 93 -13.25 -9.73 -19.68
C PHE A 93 -11.88 -9.32 -19.11
N ASN A 94 -11.49 -8.07 -19.32
CA ASN A 94 -10.23 -7.51 -18.81
C ASN A 94 -10.41 -6.73 -17.49
N MET A 95 -11.65 -6.55 -17.04
CA MET A 95 -11.94 -5.85 -15.79
C MET A 95 -11.93 -6.82 -14.62
N VAL A 96 -11.23 -6.44 -13.55
CA VAL A 96 -11.15 -7.21 -12.31
C VAL A 96 -11.73 -6.37 -11.19
N TYR A 97 -12.69 -6.93 -10.50
CA TYR A 97 -13.31 -6.36 -9.30
C TYR A 97 -12.94 -7.23 -8.11
N GLY A 98 -12.88 -6.68 -6.92
CA GLY A 98 -12.65 -7.52 -5.76
C GLY A 98 -12.90 -6.83 -4.44
N LEU A 99 -12.95 -7.68 -3.41
CA LEU A 99 -13.00 -7.27 -2.00
C LEU A 99 -11.81 -7.87 -1.28
N GLU A 100 -11.18 -7.09 -0.41
CA GLU A 100 -9.98 -7.50 0.32
C GLU A 100 -10.04 -7.02 1.76
N GLY A 101 -9.70 -7.91 2.69
CA GLY A 101 -9.35 -7.60 4.06
C GLY A 101 -7.85 -7.75 4.25
N GLN A 102 -7.20 -6.75 4.84
CA GLN A 102 -5.77 -6.72 5.09
C GLN A 102 -5.52 -6.36 6.55
N GLY A 103 -4.58 -7.05 7.19
CA GLY A 103 -4.13 -6.77 8.55
C GLY A 103 -2.61 -6.72 8.60
N ASN A 104 -2.08 -5.68 9.23
CA ASN A 104 -0.65 -5.45 9.34
C ASN A 104 -0.25 -5.11 10.78
N TRP A 105 0.83 -5.72 11.25
CA TRP A 105 1.62 -5.17 12.34
C TRP A 105 2.52 -4.07 11.80
N ALA A 106 2.60 -2.98 12.53
CA ALA A 106 3.41 -1.84 12.18
C ALA A 106 4.27 -1.44 13.37
N ASP A 107 5.41 -0.83 13.09
CA ASP A 107 6.29 -0.22 14.10
C ASP A 107 6.67 1.17 13.60
N PHE A 108 5.65 2.06 13.50
CA PHE A 108 5.89 3.45 13.11
C PHE A 108 6.09 4.28 14.36
N ARG A 109 7.30 4.79 14.54
CA ARG A 109 7.69 5.60 15.70
C ARG A 109 8.07 6.99 15.29
N GLY A 110 7.62 7.96 16.07
CA GLY A 110 7.99 9.36 15.93
C GLY A 110 7.77 10.11 17.24
N SER A 111 8.62 11.08 17.49
CA SER A 111 8.49 11.96 18.65
C SER A 111 8.95 13.37 18.30
N ASN A 112 8.40 14.36 19.01
CA ASN A 112 8.79 15.76 18.91
C ASN A 112 8.75 16.40 20.31
N VAL A 113 9.59 17.42 20.53
CA VAL A 113 9.48 18.28 21.71
C VAL A 113 8.25 19.17 21.51
N SER A 114 7.35 19.21 22.49
CA SER A 114 6.15 20.04 22.42
C SER A 114 6.52 21.53 22.26
N THR A 115 5.89 22.18 21.29
CA THR A 115 6.11 23.62 21.06
C THR A 115 5.43 24.47 22.15
N ALA A 116 4.32 23.92 22.71
CA ALA A 116 3.60 24.59 23.80
C ALA A 116 4.27 24.36 25.16
N PHE A 117 4.85 23.18 25.37
CA PHE A 117 5.54 22.80 26.61
C PHE A 117 6.94 22.24 26.30
N PRO A 118 7.98 23.10 26.14
CA PRO A 118 9.32 22.63 25.73
C PRO A 118 10.02 21.70 26.73
N THR A 119 9.44 21.48 27.90
CA THR A 119 9.88 20.49 28.90
C THR A 119 9.41 19.09 28.64
N ASP A 120 8.49 18.90 27.67
CA ASP A 120 7.83 17.64 27.41
C ASP A 120 8.07 17.17 25.97
N THR A 121 8.26 15.86 25.79
CA THR A 121 8.34 15.19 24.50
C THR A 121 7.06 14.42 24.27
N VAL A 122 6.42 14.68 23.14
CA VAL A 122 5.22 13.98 22.69
C VAL A 122 5.60 12.97 21.63
N GLY A 123 5.16 11.73 21.78
CA GLY A 123 5.46 10.65 20.82
C GLY A 123 4.23 9.84 20.46
N THR A 124 4.28 9.30 19.25
CA THR A 124 3.23 8.43 18.70
C THR A 124 3.88 7.16 18.15
N THR A 125 3.30 6.01 18.53
CA THR A 125 3.61 4.71 17.93
C THR A 125 2.35 4.15 17.30
N THR A 126 2.43 3.72 16.04
CA THR A 126 1.36 2.96 15.38
C THR A 126 1.75 1.50 15.40
N ASP A 127 0.94 0.68 16.08
CA ASP A 127 1.25 -0.72 16.36
C ASP A 127 0.59 -1.69 15.38
N ALA A 128 -0.58 -1.32 14.85
CA ALA A 128 -1.35 -2.16 13.93
C ALA A 128 -2.21 -1.34 12.97
N LEU A 129 -2.46 -1.92 11.80
CA LEU A 129 -3.30 -1.38 10.73
C LEU A 129 -4.25 -2.46 10.24
N GLY A 130 -5.51 -2.11 10.02
CA GLY A 130 -6.50 -2.97 9.37
C GLY A 130 -7.16 -2.22 8.21
N LEU A 131 -7.32 -2.87 7.07
CA LEU A 131 -7.96 -2.30 5.88
C LEU A 131 -9.07 -3.23 5.40
N LEU A 132 -10.22 -2.67 5.05
CA LEU A 132 -11.29 -3.35 4.35
C LEU A 132 -11.60 -2.57 3.08
N THR A 133 -11.26 -3.14 1.92
CA THR A 133 -11.25 -2.41 0.65
C THR A 133 -11.98 -3.15 -0.46
N GLY A 134 -12.62 -2.38 -1.34
CA GLY A 134 -12.99 -2.81 -2.68
C GLY A 134 -11.95 -2.34 -3.68
N HIS A 135 -11.65 -3.14 -4.69
CA HIS A 135 -10.75 -2.74 -5.77
C HIS A 135 -11.35 -2.99 -7.14
N ILE A 136 -10.94 -2.14 -8.08
CA ILE A 136 -11.25 -2.25 -9.49
C ILE A 136 -9.95 -2.12 -10.27
N GLY A 137 -9.74 -3.02 -11.23
CA GLY A 137 -8.51 -3.07 -12.00
C GLY A 137 -8.72 -3.50 -13.44
N TYR A 138 -7.67 -3.40 -14.20
CA TYR A 138 -7.59 -3.85 -15.59
C TYR A 138 -6.45 -4.85 -15.74
N ALA A 139 -6.78 -6.03 -16.27
CA ALA A 139 -5.83 -7.11 -16.51
C ALA A 139 -5.26 -7.01 -17.94
N PHE A 140 -3.95 -6.79 -18.01
CA PHE A 140 -3.15 -6.87 -19.23
C PHE A 140 -2.47 -8.23 -19.28
N ASN A 141 -3.24 -9.29 -19.53
CA ASN A 141 -2.76 -10.66 -19.46
C ASN A 141 -2.15 -10.99 -18.08
N ALA A 142 -0.81 -11.04 -17.98
CA ALA A 142 -0.10 -11.38 -16.75
C ALA A 142 0.00 -10.22 -15.73
N VAL A 143 -0.36 -9.00 -16.11
CA VAL A 143 -0.24 -7.81 -15.27
C VAL A 143 -1.63 -7.29 -14.93
N LEU A 144 -1.89 -7.08 -13.65
CA LEU A 144 -3.10 -6.43 -13.13
C LEU A 144 -2.73 -5.07 -12.56
N LEU A 145 -3.32 -4.02 -13.10
CA LEU A 145 -3.28 -2.67 -12.53
C LEU A 145 -4.62 -2.38 -11.86
N TYR A 146 -4.62 -1.87 -10.64
CA TYR A 146 -5.85 -1.63 -9.90
C TYR A 146 -5.78 -0.40 -9.01
N GLY A 147 -6.95 0.22 -8.82
CA GLY A 147 -7.21 1.16 -7.74
C GLY A 147 -8.07 0.52 -6.68
N LYS A 148 -7.92 0.92 -5.44
CA LYS A 148 -8.72 0.43 -4.32
C LYS A 148 -9.16 1.54 -3.39
N GLY A 149 -10.26 1.32 -2.68
CA GLY A 149 -10.76 2.24 -1.68
C GLY A 149 -11.62 1.55 -0.66
N GLY A 150 -11.73 2.11 0.53
CA GLY A 150 -12.49 1.50 1.60
C GLY A 150 -12.28 2.13 2.96
N ALA A 151 -12.45 1.32 3.99
CA ALA A 151 -12.26 1.70 5.39
C ALA A 151 -10.89 1.25 5.91
N ALA A 152 -10.33 2.05 6.79
CA ALA A 152 -9.10 1.79 7.50
C ALA A 152 -9.33 1.91 9.01
N VAL A 153 -8.57 1.13 9.79
CA VAL A 153 -8.50 1.23 11.23
C VAL A 153 -7.03 1.16 11.66
N THR A 154 -6.63 2.02 12.59
CA THR A 154 -5.27 2.03 13.16
C THR A 154 -5.34 1.92 14.67
N SER A 155 -4.41 1.18 15.26
CA SER A 155 -4.17 1.15 16.69
C SER A 155 -2.92 1.95 16.98
N ASN A 156 -3.08 3.01 17.79
CA ASN A 156 -2.00 3.95 18.08
C ASN A 156 -1.79 4.03 19.60
N THR A 157 -0.53 4.15 19.99
CA THR A 157 -0.11 4.45 21.34
C THR A 157 0.50 5.85 21.39
N TYR A 158 -0.07 6.70 22.22
CA TYR A 158 0.41 8.08 22.48
C TYR A 158 1.07 8.11 23.83
N TYR A 159 2.23 8.77 23.92
CA TYR A 159 2.96 8.95 25.17
C TYR A 159 3.56 10.35 25.29
N VAL A 160 3.60 10.83 26.52
CA VAL A 160 4.23 12.10 26.90
C VAL A 160 5.31 11.79 27.90
N ASN A 161 6.54 12.21 27.59
CA ASN A 161 7.70 12.01 28.46
C ASN A 161 8.31 13.37 28.85
N SER A 162 8.80 13.47 30.09
CA SER A 162 9.60 14.63 30.52
C SER A 162 10.96 14.63 29.83
N VAL A 163 11.33 15.75 29.23
CA VAL A 163 12.64 15.94 28.58
C VAL A 163 13.78 15.80 29.58
N ALA A 164 13.59 16.30 30.82
CA ALA A 164 14.64 16.38 31.83
C ALA A 164 14.95 14.99 32.45
N THR A 165 13.94 14.15 32.65
CA THR A 165 14.08 12.89 33.39
C THR A 165 13.83 11.65 32.51
N GLY A 166 13.26 11.82 31.31
CA GLY A 166 12.81 10.72 30.47
C GLY A 166 11.63 9.94 31.06
N THR A 167 11.04 10.40 32.15
CA THR A 167 9.94 9.71 32.83
C THR A 167 8.66 9.86 32.02
N GLU A 168 7.92 8.76 31.85
CA GLU A 168 6.59 8.77 31.24
C GLU A 168 5.60 9.50 32.16
N LEU A 169 5.03 10.59 31.66
CA LEU A 169 4.06 11.43 32.34
C LEU A 169 2.62 10.97 32.04
N GLY A 170 2.41 10.36 30.89
CA GLY A 170 1.10 9.85 30.47
C GLY A 170 1.19 8.98 29.24
N LYS A 171 0.30 7.99 29.19
CA LYS A 171 0.13 7.06 28.05
C LYS A 171 -1.33 6.88 27.77
N ASN A 172 -1.71 6.86 26.49
CA ASN A 172 -3.07 6.58 26.05
C ASN A 172 -3.04 5.73 24.77
N ASN A 173 -3.92 4.72 24.73
CA ASN A 173 -4.11 3.90 23.55
C ASN A 173 -5.40 4.35 22.86
N ASP A 174 -5.36 4.58 21.57
CA ASP A 174 -6.50 5.02 20.78
C ASP A 174 -6.63 4.20 19.49
N VAL A 175 -7.86 3.83 19.17
CA VAL A 175 -8.21 3.15 17.93
C VAL A 175 -8.91 4.14 17.01
N ARG A 176 -8.33 4.40 15.85
CA ARG A 176 -8.86 5.36 14.89
C ARG A 176 -9.43 4.67 13.66
N TRP A 177 -10.55 5.17 13.23
CA TRP A 177 -11.18 4.80 11.96
C TRP A 177 -10.92 5.86 10.91
N GLY A 178 -10.88 5.43 9.67
CA GLY A 178 -10.65 6.34 8.56
C GLY A 178 -11.02 5.71 7.22
N GLY A 179 -10.73 6.44 6.16
CA GLY A 179 -10.81 5.98 4.78
C GLY A 179 -9.44 5.61 4.23
N VAL A 180 -9.40 4.77 3.21
CA VAL A 180 -8.20 4.46 2.46
C VAL A 180 -8.47 4.59 0.97
N LEU A 181 -7.52 5.18 0.26
CA LEU A 181 -7.40 5.14 -1.20
C LEU A 181 -6.02 4.61 -1.55
N GLY A 182 -5.97 3.74 -2.55
CA GLY A 182 -4.71 3.14 -2.96
C GLY A 182 -4.70 2.72 -4.41
N ALA A 183 -3.52 2.38 -4.88
CA ALA A 183 -3.31 1.82 -6.21
C ALA A 183 -2.20 0.79 -6.16
N GLY A 184 -2.28 -0.21 -7.02
CA GLY A 184 -1.28 -1.27 -7.09
C GLY A 184 -1.10 -1.85 -8.47
N ALA A 185 0.02 -2.53 -8.61
CA ALA A 185 0.35 -3.34 -9.77
C ALA A 185 0.77 -4.74 -9.29
N GLU A 186 0.21 -5.76 -9.92
CA GLU A 186 0.45 -7.16 -9.59
C GLU A 186 0.79 -7.94 -10.85
N VAL A 187 1.75 -8.83 -10.79
CA VAL A 187 2.20 -9.69 -11.88
C VAL A 187 1.96 -11.14 -11.50
N SER A 188 1.30 -11.89 -12.36
CA SER A 188 1.14 -13.33 -12.22
C SER A 188 2.45 -14.02 -12.54
N LEU A 189 3.03 -14.69 -11.57
CA LEU A 189 4.27 -15.46 -11.70
C LEU A 189 3.98 -16.89 -12.20
N THR A 190 2.87 -17.43 -11.73
CA THR A 190 2.32 -18.73 -12.10
C THR A 190 0.79 -18.64 -12.09
N PRO A 191 0.04 -19.65 -12.55
CA PRO A 191 -1.43 -19.61 -12.48
C PRO A 191 -2.00 -19.36 -11.08
N ASN A 192 -1.24 -19.68 -10.04
CA ASN A 192 -1.68 -19.56 -8.65
C ASN A 192 -0.91 -18.50 -7.84
N TRP A 193 0.29 -18.10 -8.27
CA TRP A 193 1.10 -17.14 -7.53
C TRP A 193 1.20 -15.81 -8.27
N SER A 194 1.04 -14.73 -7.54
CA SER A 194 1.26 -13.38 -8.03
C SER A 194 2.03 -12.55 -7.03
N ALA A 195 2.84 -11.64 -7.53
CA ALA A 195 3.59 -10.67 -6.74
C ALA A 195 3.27 -9.27 -7.22
N GLY A 196 3.31 -8.30 -6.31
CA GLY A 196 2.98 -6.92 -6.66
C GLY A 196 3.51 -5.91 -5.68
N VAL A 197 3.26 -4.65 -6.03
CA VAL A 197 3.51 -3.49 -5.19
C VAL A 197 2.24 -2.67 -5.08
N GLU A 198 2.04 -2.07 -3.92
CA GLU A 198 0.84 -1.32 -3.61
C GLU A 198 1.20 -0.08 -2.80
N TYR A 199 0.57 1.03 -3.14
CA TYR A 199 0.58 2.26 -2.36
C TYR A 199 -0.81 2.51 -1.80
N ASN A 200 -0.89 2.86 -0.51
CA ASN A 200 -2.11 3.24 0.17
C ASN A 200 -1.90 4.56 0.89
N HIS A 201 -2.87 5.44 0.77
CA HIS A 201 -3.00 6.65 1.56
C HIS A 201 -4.24 6.52 2.46
N LEU A 202 -4.02 6.63 3.78
CA LEU A 202 -5.06 6.50 4.80
C LEU A 202 -5.39 7.88 5.35
N PHE A 203 -6.66 8.26 5.25
CA PHE A 203 -7.24 9.49 5.83
C PHE A 203 -7.88 9.13 7.15
N MET A 204 -7.21 9.43 8.26
CA MET A 204 -7.75 9.10 9.57
C MET A 204 -8.65 10.22 10.10
N GLN A 205 -9.72 9.84 10.80
CA GLN A 205 -10.58 10.80 11.47
C GLN A 205 -9.84 11.51 12.60
N ARG A 206 -10.19 12.77 12.82
CA ARG A 206 -9.68 13.53 13.97
C ARG A 206 -10.19 12.90 15.26
N SER A 207 -9.31 12.69 16.21
CA SER A 207 -9.64 12.17 17.53
C SER A 207 -9.28 13.20 18.61
N ASN A 208 -10.15 13.28 19.63
CA ASN A 208 -9.84 14.03 20.84
C ASN A 208 -9.17 13.07 21.81
N ILE A 209 -7.90 13.27 22.05
CA ILE A 209 -7.10 12.48 22.99
C ILE A 209 -7.21 13.15 24.36
N SER A 210 -7.82 12.47 25.32
CA SER A 210 -7.89 12.93 26.70
C SER A 210 -6.79 12.28 27.51
N PHE A 211 -5.90 13.09 28.04
CA PHE A 211 -4.90 12.65 29.03
C PHE A 211 -5.47 12.79 30.45
N PRO A 212 -4.88 12.11 31.47
CA PRO A 212 -5.26 12.32 32.87
C PRO A 212 -5.25 13.81 33.22
N ALA A 213 -6.16 14.26 34.08
CA ALA A 213 -6.67 15.61 34.32
C ALA A 213 -5.68 16.79 34.36
N ALA A 214 -4.37 16.56 34.39
CA ALA A 214 -3.35 17.60 34.44
C ALA A 214 -2.88 18.10 33.05
N LEU A 215 -3.13 17.35 31.96
CA LEU A 215 -2.55 17.61 30.65
C LEU A 215 -3.56 18.07 29.57
N GLY A 216 -4.87 18.11 29.89
CA GLY A 216 -5.89 18.61 28.97
C GLY A 216 -6.34 17.62 27.90
N ALA A 217 -7.02 18.13 26.87
CA ALA A 217 -7.49 17.34 25.73
C ALA A 217 -6.88 17.88 24.43
N ASP A 218 -6.21 17.01 23.68
CA ASP A 218 -5.55 17.36 22.43
C ASP A 218 -6.32 16.83 21.23
N ARG A 219 -6.31 17.59 20.12
CA ARG A 219 -6.78 17.13 18.83
C ARG A 219 -5.61 16.68 17.98
N ALA A 220 -5.64 15.42 17.54
CA ALA A 220 -4.64 14.92 16.63
C ALA A 220 -5.25 14.64 15.26
N HIS A 221 -4.58 15.13 14.22
CA HIS A 221 -4.82 14.79 12.82
C HIS A 221 -3.71 13.85 12.35
N GLN A 222 -4.11 12.80 11.65
CA GLN A 222 -3.18 11.78 11.20
C GLN A 222 -3.49 11.36 9.78
N ASP A 223 -2.49 11.39 8.91
CA ASP A 223 -2.52 10.74 7.59
C ASP A 223 -1.39 9.72 7.54
N VAL A 224 -1.63 8.59 6.87
CA VAL A 224 -0.64 7.51 6.77
C VAL A 224 -0.42 7.15 5.31
N ASP A 225 0.83 7.20 4.88
CA ASP A 225 1.29 6.71 3.58
C ASP A 225 1.98 5.36 3.75
N LEU A 226 1.59 4.38 2.93
CA LEU A 226 2.07 3.01 3.03
C LEU A 226 2.46 2.49 1.65
N ILE A 227 3.68 1.99 1.53
CA ILE A 227 4.15 1.26 0.35
C ILE A 227 4.47 -0.16 0.77
N THR A 228 3.84 -1.13 0.11
CA THR A 228 4.01 -2.56 0.41
C THR A 228 4.33 -3.37 -0.84
N ALA A 229 5.23 -4.33 -0.71
CA ALA A 229 5.35 -5.46 -1.60
C ALA A 229 4.42 -6.57 -1.10
N ARG A 230 3.78 -7.28 -2.01
CA ARG A 230 2.81 -8.32 -1.68
C ARG A 230 3.04 -9.57 -2.50
N LEU A 231 2.78 -10.72 -1.89
CA LEU A 231 2.80 -12.02 -2.52
C LEU A 231 1.47 -12.70 -2.23
N ASN A 232 0.74 -13.10 -3.27
CA ASN A 232 -0.57 -13.72 -3.16
C ASN A 232 -0.55 -15.14 -3.72
N TYR A 233 -1.29 -16.01 -3.07
CA TYR A 233 -1.63 -17.33 -3.57
C TYR A 233 -3.14 -17.39 -3.85
N LYS A 234 -3.48 -17.69 -5.10
CA LYS A 234 -4.87 -17.87 -5.57
C LYS A 234 -5.26 -19.33 -5.44
N PHE A 235 -6.35 -19.57 -4.75
CA PHE A 235 -6.95 -20.90 -4.67
C PHE A 235 -7.77 -21.17 -5.93
N GLY A 236 -7.45 -22.28 -6.63
CA GLY A 236 -8.29 -22.74 -7.73
C GLY A 236 -9.68 -23.10 -7.16
N TRP A 237 -10.74 -22.67 -7.86
CA TRP A 237 -12.10 -23.04 -7.48
C TRP A 237 -12.30 -24.53 -7.75
N PRO A 238 -12.57 -25.39 -6.74
CA PRO A 238 -12.71 -26.83 -6.96
C PRO A 238 -13.98 -27.22 -7.75
N PHE A 239 -14.85 -26.26 -8.08
CA PHE A 239 -16.14 -26.49 -8.73
C PHE A 239 -16.30 -25.82 -10.10
N ALA A 240 -15.25 -25.21 -10.67
CA ALA A 240 -15.27 -24.74 -12.05
C ALA A 240 -14.96 -25.91 -12.99
N ARG A 241 -15.98 -26.65 -13.39
CA ARG A 241 -16.00 -27.53 -14.56
C ARG A 241 -16.96 -26.95 -15.59
#